data_96f29aea5c276df81aa4017266ca920a
#
_entry.id   96f29aea5c276df81aa4017266ca920a
#
_cell.length_a   1.000
_cell.length_b   1.000
_cell.length_c   1.000
_cell.angle_alpha   90.00
_cell.angle_beta   90.00
_cell.angle_gamma   90.00
#
_symmetry.space_group_name_H-M   'P 1'
#
loop_
_entity.id
_entity.type
_entity.pdbx_description
1 polymer ?
#
loop_
_entity_poly.entity_id
_entity_poly.type
_entity_poly.pdbx_seq_one_letter_code
_entity_poly.pdbx_strand_id
1 'polypeptide(L)'
;MKSRTDITRSEKSAKNLLYGVISQFVSVAFTFIVRIVLVRQIGILSVSLNGLFTEVIAILSLAEMGVGSAIVYSLYKPLAERDEKKIVKLMNMYKTAYRNIALAVFGIGLCLVPFIQNIVTKVDVSDGYIRLVFVLFLTQTASSYLFSYKSSLLNADQKVYIVSKVTTIVKIVAEIINIILLFVFHNYILYLIVEILLTLATNIVISGQVDKMYPFLIRKDELLNVEKRMVFKNVKNIFIGSLSGKITNSTDNILISILVSTYEVGIYTGYSTLAMGLRKLIDQVDAATAGSVGNLMAEDDRDKCDQVLRKLTFINYFFGSLFASCLYCLSSTLVRIMYGLEYTYNADSMIGLMVVFCLCVNFFLTVLRNPLWRFMSVSGLFAKDKNISIAGSVVNLILSIILGIKFETLGILLGTLASLVIQIILKIRLLYTERFKINSGKYYFRFIFYSGIGIVIMLLAKFISAEIAVGSLYIDFVLKAAVSIFVPLCMNYVFFCRTEEYVYLKELMWKFVTKMYTALTPVISRLYKKRPFGKA
;
A
#
# COMPACT_ATOMS: atom_id res chain seq x y z
N MET A 1 -34.64 -4.49 -27.48
CA MET A 1 -33.32 -4.16 -28.08
C MET A 1 -32.25 -4.28 -27.00
N LYS A 2 -31.53 -5.38 -26.94
CA LYS A 2 -30.33 -5.51 -26.07
C LYS A 2 -29.25 -4.61 -26.68
N SER A 3 -28.90 -3.52 -26.01
CA SER A 3 -27.80 -2.66 -26.47
C SER A 3 -26.49 -3.47 -26.42
N ARG A 4 -25.71 -3.37 -27.46
CA ARG A 4 -24.43 -4.07 -27.73
C ARG A 4 -23.29 -3.76 -26.75
N THR A 5 -23.54 -3.27 -25.53
CA THR A 5 -22.54 -2.73 -24.62
C THR A 5 -22.56 -3.31 -23.19
N ASP A 6 -23.37 -4.34 -22.90
CA ASP A 6 -23.29 -4.99 -21.58
C ASP A 6 -22.12 -5.99 -21.55
N ILE A 7 -20.94 -5.45 -21.20
CA ILE A 7 -19.73 -6.21 -20.91
C ILE A 7 -20.04 -7.18 -19.76
N THR A 8 -19.77 -8.48 -19.95
CA THR A 8 -20.01 -9.51 -18.94
C THR A 8 -19.21 -9.24 -17.65
N ARG A 9 -19.70 -9.72 -16.50
CA ARG A 9 -18.97 -9.57 -15.21
C ARG A 9 -17.53 -10.10 -15.30
N SER A 10 -17.31 -11.21 -15.99
CA SER A 10 -15.99 -11.80 -16.23
C SER A 10 -15.07 -10.88 -17.04
N GLU A 11 -15.61 -10.22 -18.06
CA GLU A 11 -14.86 -9.28 -18.90
C GLU A 11 -14.52 -7.98 -18.16
N LYS A 12 -15.44 -7.47 -17.31
CA LYS A 12 -15.17 -6.35 -16.41
C LYS A 12 -14.05 -6.70 -15.41
N SER A 13 -14.10 -7.89 -14.80
CA SER A 13 -13.06 -8.36 -13.89
C SER A 13 -11.69 -8.49 -14.57
N ALA A 14 -11.64 -9.04 -15.79
CA ALA A 14 -10.40 -9.14 -16.54
C ALA A 14 -9.82 -7.76 -16.91
N LYS A 15 -10.66 -6.82 -17.33
CA LYS A 15 -10.24 -5.43 -17.58
C LYS A 15 -9.75 -4.74 -16.32
N ASN A 16 -10.46 -4.87 -15.21
CA ASN A 16 -10.04 -4.30 -13.93
C ASN A 16 -8.67 -4.83 -13.51
N LEU A 17 -8.42 -6.13 -13.64
CA LEU A 17 -7.13 -6.73 -13.32
C LEU A 17 -6.02 -6.19 -14.24
N LEU A 18 -6.23 -6.21 -15.55
CA LEU A 18 -5.21 -5.78 -16.53
C LEU A 18 -4.84 -4.31 -16.34
N TYR A 19 -5.84 -3.41 -16.32
CA TYR A 19 -5.60 -1.98 -16.14
C TYR A 19 -5.06 -1.67 -14.74
N GLY A 20 -5.49 -2.40 -13.71
CA GLY A 20 -4.96 -2.26 -12.35
C GLY A 20 -3.48 -2.59 -12.26
N VAL A 21 -3.05 -3.71 -12.84
CA VAL A 21 -1.63 -4.13 -12.88
C VAL A 21 -0.78 -3.13 -13.66
N ILE A 22 -1.23 -2.71 -14.86
CA ILE A 22 -0.51 -1.71 -15.66
C ILE A 22 -0.40 -0.39 -14.90
N SER A 23 -1.50 0.10 -14.33
CA SER A 23 -1.54 1.32 -13.54
C SER A 23 -0.57 1.27 -12.35
N GLN A 24 -0.53 0.13 -11.66
CA GLN A 24 0.35 -0.07 -10.51
C GLN A 24 1.83 -0.06 -10.93
N PHE A 25 2.17 -0.77 -12.02
CA PHE A 25 3.53 -0.82 -12.53
C PHE A 25 4.02 0.57 -12.97
N VAL A 26 3.21 1.29 -13.76
CA VAL A 26 3.50 2.67 -14.18
C VAL A 26 3.66 3.59 -12.97
N SER A 27 2.74 3.48 -12.00
CA SER A 27 2.80 4.31 -10.80
C SER A 27 4.09 4.09 -9.99
N VAL A 28 4.51 2.84 -9.83
CA VAL A 28 5.75 2.50 -9.11
C VAL A 28 6.96 3.02 -9.87
N ALA A 29 7.04 2.76 -11.19
CA ALA A 29 8.16 3.21 -12.02
C ALA A 29 8.35 4.74 -11.97
N PHE A 30 7.27 5.50 -12.20
CA PHE A 30 7.34 6.96 -12.15
C PHE A 30 7.64 7.48 -10.72
N THR A 31 7.13 6.86 -9.69
CA THR A 31 7.48 7.23 -8.30
C THR A 31 8.99 7.14 -8.06
N PHE A 32 9.66 6.11 -8.59
CA PHE A 32 11.12 5.99 -8.49
C PHE A 32 11.84 7.04 -9.35
N ILE A 33 11.44 7.21 -10.61
CA ILE A 33 12.08 8.16 -11.52
C ILE A 33 12.00 9.58 -10.97
N VAL A 34 10.81 10.01 -10.56
CA VAL A 34 10.61 11.38 -10.04
C VAL A 34 11.36 11.61 -8.74
N ARG A 35 11.44 10.62 -7.85
CA ARG A 35 12.25 10.73 -6.62
C ARG A 35 13.73 10.88 -6.91
N ILE A 36 14.27 10.15 -7.90
CA ILE A 36 15.65 10.31 -8.36
C ILE A 36 15.88 11.75 -8.84
N VAL A 37 14.97 12.25 -9.67
CA VAL A 37 15.06 13.62 -10.20
C VAL A 37 14.96 14.65 -9.07
N LEU A 38 14.00 14.49 -8.15
CA LEU A 38 13.85 15.39 -6.99
C LEU A 38 15.12 15.48 -6.15
N VAL A 39 15.73 14.33 -5.80
CA VAL A 39 16.95 14.35 -5.00
C VAL A 39 18.12 14.98 -5.75
N ARG A 40 18.28 14.68 -7.04
CA ARG A 40 19.40 15.19 -7.85
C ARG A 40 19.28 16.67 -8.21
N GLN A 41 18.06 17.21 -8.39
CA GLN A 41 17.84 18.58 -8.81
C GLN A 41 17.57 19.54 -7.65
N ILE A 42 16.99 19.06 -6.54
CA ILE A 42 16.55 19.90 -5.41
C ILE A 42 17.24 19.49 -4.10
N GLY A 43 17.57 18.20 -3.96
CA GLY A 43 18.14 17.63 -2.74
C GLY A 43 17.16 16.75 -1.96
N ILE A 44 17.71 16.02 -0.99
CA ILE A 44 16.98 15.01 -0.19
C ILE A 44 15.84 15.62 0.63
N LEU A 45 15.94 16.89 1.02
CA LEU A 45 14.91 17.59 1.82
C LEU A 45 13.53 17.56 1.14
N SER A 46 13.48 17.65 -0.21
CA SER A 46 12.22 17.57 -0.95
C SER A 46 11.51 16.22 -0.74
N VAL A 47 12.25 15.11 -0.74
CA VAL A 47 11.72 13.77 -0.46
C VAL A 47 11.41 13.60 1.02
N SER A 48 12.19 14.22 1.90
CA SER A 48 11.95 14.23 3.35
C SER A 48 10.61 14.89 3.69
N LEU A 49 10.39 16.11 3.18
CA LEU A 49 9.14 16.85 3.39
C LEU A 49 7.95 16.10 2.76
N ASN A 50 8.14 15.49 1.58
CA ASN A 50 7.10 14.67 0.95
C ASN A 50 6.71 13.48 1.84
N GLY A 51 7.67 12.71 2.35
CA GLY A 51 7.42 11.58 3.23
C GLY A 51 6.76 11.99 4.55
N LEU A 52 7.28 13.04 5.19
CA LEU A 52 6.77 13.55 6.46
C LEU A 52 5.34 14.08 6.33
N PHE A 53 5.10 14.99 5.39
CA PHE A 53 3.79 15.62 5.24
C PHE A 53 2.73 14.66 4.72
N THR A 54 3.10 13.67 3.91
CA THR A 54 2.20 12.58 3.54
C THR A 54 1.68 11.83 4.76
N GLU A 55 2.52 11.55 5.77
CA GLU A 55 2.09 10.87 6.99
C GLU A 55 1.31 11.78 7.95
N VAL A 56 1.72 13.03 8.12
CA VAL A 56 0.94 14.02 8.88
C VAL A 56 -0.48 14.14 8.30
N ILE A 57 -0.59 14.28 6.99
CA ILE A 57 -1.88 14.36 6.30
C ILE A 57 -2.64 13.03 6.37
N ALA A 58 -1.96 11.90 6.33
CA ALA A 58 -2.61 10.60 6.50
C ALA A 58 -3.30 10.45 7.85
N ILE A 59 -2.75 11.06 8.92
CA ILE A 59 -3.40 11.15 10.23
C ILE A 59 -4.60 12.10 10.18
N LEU A 60 -4.49 13.27 9.56
CA LEU A 60 -5.62 14.19 9.38
C LEU A 60 -6.76 13.57 8.56
N SER A 61 -6.40 12.76 7.58
CA SER A 61 -7.34 12.05 6.69
C SER A 61 -8.05 10.86 7.36
N LEU A 62 -7.82 10.60 8.64
CA LEU A 62 -8.57 9.59 9.39
C LEU A 62 -10.09 9.86 9.33
N ALA A 63 -10.50 11.12 9.24
CA ALA A 63 -11.91 11.49 9.10
C ALA A 63 -12.60 10.89 7.86
N GLU A 64 -11.85 10.59 6.78
CA GLU A 64 -12.38 9.94 5.57
C GLU A 64 -12.54 8.43 5.74
N MET A 65 -11.80 7.82 6.66
CA MET A 65 -11.75 6.37 6.77
C MET A 65 -13.13 5.76 7.04
N GLY A 66 -13.49 4.81 6.20
CA GLY A 66 -14.78 4.14 6.26
C GLY A 66 -15.86 4.77 5.40
N VAL A 67 -15.80 6.07 5.06
CA VAL A 67 -16.81 6.73 4.22
C VAL A 67 -16.80 6.12 2.82
N GLY A 68 -15.64 6.02 2.17
CA GLY A 68 -15.51 5.43 0.84
C GLY A 68 -16.03 4.00 0.74
N SER A 69 -15.64 3.15 1.68
CA SER A 69 -16.10 1.74 1.73
C SER A 69 -17.59 1.61 2.02
N ALA A 70 -18.14 2.45 2.90
CA ALA A 70 -19.56 2.48 3.21
C ALA A 70 -20.40 2.95 2.00
N ILE A 71 -19.87 3.88 1.21
CA ILE A 71 -20.50 4.32 -0.05
C ILE A 71 -20.60 3.16 -1.02
N VAL A 72 -19.47 2.52 -1.32
CA VAL A 72 -19.42 1.40 -2.27
C VAL A 72 -20.40 0.31 -1.84
N TYR A 73 -20.40 -0.05 -0.55
CA TYR A 73 -21.35 -1.05 -0.01
C TYR A 73 -22.81 -0.63 -0.19
N SER A 74 -23.15 0.62 0.12
CA SER A 74 -24.52 1.12 0.04
C SER A 74 -25.05 1.21 -1.40
N LEU A 75 -24.15 1.32 -2.38
CA LEU A 75 -24.48 1.42 -3.79
C LEU A 75 -24.70 0.07 -4.49
N TYR A 76 -24.19 -1.06 -3.92
CA TYR A 76 -24.32 -2.36 -4.58
C TYR A 76 -25.75 -2.77 -4.89
N LYS A 77 -26.66 -2.66 -3.90
CA LYS A 77 -28.07 -3.05 -4.08
C LYS A 77 -28.81 -2.13 -5.06
N PRO A 78 -28.78 -0.79 -4.91
CA PRO A 78 -29.42 0.12 -5.87
C PRO A 78 -28.90 -0.04 -7.31
N LEU A 79 -27.58 -0.29 -7.49
CA LEU A 79 -27.00 -0.54 -8.81
C LEU A 79 -27.49 -1.86 -9.43
N ALA A 80 -27.64 -2.93 -8.61
CA ALA A 80 -28.17 -4.20 -9.06
C ALA A 80 -29.65 -4.12 -9.45
N GLU A 81 -30.44 -3.35 -8.69
CA GLU A 81 -31.87 -3.11 -8.91
C GLU A 81 -32.15 -2.02 -9.96
N ARG A 82 -31.11 -1.29 -10.42
CA ARG A 82 -31.23 -0.12 -11.33
C ARG A 82 -32.11 0.99 -10.75
N ASP A 83 -32.12 1.15 -9.43
CA ASP A 83 -32.88 2.21 -8.74
C ASP A 83 -32.14 3.55 -8.84
N GLU A 84 -32.34 4.25 -9.96
CA GLU A 84 -31.73 5.55 -10.23
C GLU A 84 -32.01 6.57 -9.12
N LYS A 85 -33.27 6.61 -8.60
CA LYS A 85 -33.66 7.57 -7.56
C LYS A 85 -32.83 7.37 -6.29
N LYS A 86 -32.63 6.12 -5.86
CA LYS A 86 -31.85 5.81 -4.67
C LYS A 86 -30.35 6.05 -4.89
N ILE A 87 -29.83 5.78 -6.09
CA ILE A 87 -28.45 6.11 -6.46
C ILE A 87 -28.22 7.62 -6.38
N VAL A 88 -29.12 8.45 -6.96
CA VAL A 88 -29.02 9.92 -6.90
C VAL A 88 -29.01 10.42 -5.46
N LYS A 89 -29.95 9.96 -4.62
CA LYS A 89 -30.02 10.35 -3.20
C LYS A 89 -28.75 10.02 -2.44
N LEU A 90 -28.20 8.81 -2.61
CA LEU A 90 -26.94 8.39 -2.00
C LEU A 90 -25.77 9.25 -2.49
N MET A 91 -25.66 9.48 -3.80
CA MET A 91 -24.55 10.26 -4.37
C MET A 91 -24.59 11.73 -3.93
N ASN A 92 -25.77 12.34 -3.78
CA ASN A 92 -25.90 13.71 -3.25
C ASN A 92 -25.49 13.79 -1.78
N MET A 93 -25.86 12.79 -0.96
CA MET A 93 -25.40 12.70 0.43
C MET A 93 -23.88 12.59 0.49
N TYR A 94 -23.28 11.74 -0.35
CA TYR A 94 -21.83 11.53 -0.36
C TYR A 94 -21.05 12.72 -0.88
N LYS A 95 -21.59 13.43 -1.89
CA LYS A 95 -21.02 14.72 -2.33
C LYS A 95 -20.90 15.69 -1.16
N THR A 96 -21.95 15.81 -0.35
CA THR A 96 -21.96 16.68 0.84
C THR A 96 -20.98 16.18 1.90
N ALA A 97 -20.95 14.86 2.17
CA ALA A 97 -20.02 14.26 3.14
C ALA A 97 -18.55 14.51 2.74
N TYR A 98 -18.17 14.24 1.49
CA TYR A 98 -16.80 14.47 1.03
C TYR A 98 -16.42 15.95 1.00
N ARG A 99 -17.34 16.86 0.68
CA ARG A 99 -17.09 18.30 0.80
C ARG A 99 -16.80 18.69 2.24
N ASN A 100 -17.60 18.20 3.19
CA ASN A 100 -17.39 18.49 4.61
C ASN A 100 -16.08 17.89 5.13
N ILE A 101 -15.70 16.68 4.69
CA ILE A 101 -14.41 16.06 5.01
C ILE A 101 -13.26 16.91 4.44
N ALA A 102 -13.34 17.34 3.18
CA ALA A 102 -12.34 18.21 2.57
C ALA A 102 -12.14 19.50 3.38
N LEU A 103 -13.24 20.16 3.76
CA LEU A 103 -13.21 21.37 4.59
C LEU A 103 -12.66 21.11 5.99
N ALA A 104 -13.04 20.00 6.62
CA ALA A 104 -12.55 19.63 7.95
C ALA A 104 -11.04 19.34 7.93
N VAL A 105 -10.56 18.51 6.97
CA VAL A 105 -9.15 18.18 6.82
C VAL A 105 -8.34 19.43 6.52
N PHE A 106 -8.82 20.29 5.62
CA PHE A 106 -8.15 21.55 5.30
C PHE A 106 -8.14 22.51 6.48
N GLY A 107 -9.28 22.69 7.18
CA GLY A 107 -9.38 23.58 8.32
C GLY A 107 -8.52 23.13 9.52
N ILE A 108 -8.58 21.84 9.88
CA ILE A 108 -7.73 21.28 10.95
C ILE A 108 -6.25 21.37 10.54
N GLY A 109 -5.94 21.08 9.27
CA GLY A 109 -4.59 21.23 8.74
C GLY A 109 -4.07 22.65 8.81
N LEU A 110 -4.89 23.67 8.51
CA LEU A 110 -4.51 25.08 8.67
C LEU A 110 -4.23 25.44 10.14
N CYS A 111 -4.97 24.88 11.10
CA CYS A 111 -4.68 25.06 12.53
C CYS A 111 -3.32 24.43 12.92
N LEU A 112 -2.81 23.45 12.18
CA LEU A 112 -1.48 22.86 12.42
C LEU A 112 -0.33 23.66 11.80
N VAL A 113 -0.58 24.54 10.83
CA VAL A 113 0.46 25.32 10.13
C VAL A 113 1.41 26.05 11.10
N PRO A 114 0.94 26.73 12.17
CA PRO A 114 1.85 27.38 13.12
C PRO A 114 2.76 26.41 13.88
N PHE A 115 2.35 25.15 14.01
CA PHE A 115 3.06 24.14 14.80
C PHE A 115 3.94 23.21 13.94
N ILE A 116 3.83 23.29 12.61
CA ILE A 116 4.51 22.36 11.71
C ILE A 116 6.04 22.45 11.82
N GLN A 117 6.56 23.60 12.14
CA GLN A 117 7.98 23.84 12.38
C GLN A 117 8.53 23.05 13.57
N ASN A 118 7.68 22.68 14.55
CA ASN A 118 8.10 21.84 15.68
C ASN A 118 8.26 20.37 15.29
N ILE A 119 7.68 19.97 14.16
CA ILE A 119 7.77 18.61 13.62
C ILE A 119 8.94 18.51 12.63
N VAL A 120 9.23 19.60 11.90
CA VAL A 120 10.35 19.70 10.94
C VAL A 120 11.58 20.20 11.71
N THR A 121 12.57 19.33 11.89
CA THR A 121 13.74 19.64 12.70
C THR A 121 15.04 19.54 11.92
N LYS A 122 16.04 20.33 12.35
CA LYS A 122 17.42 20.31 11.80
C LYS A 122 17.46 20.50 10.29
N VAL A 123 16.82 21.55 9.78
CA VAL A 123 16.79 21.91 8.36
C VAL A 123 17.23 23.35 8.14
N ASP A 124 17.93 23.60 7.02
CA ASP A 124 18.49 24.92 6.65
C ASP A 124 17.54 25.69 5.71
N VAL A 125 16.22 25.67 5.99
CA VAL A 125 15.23 26.42 5.22
C VAL A 125 14.33 27.23 6.13
N SER A 126 13.78 28.34 5.60
CA SER A 126 12.93 29.23 6.40
C SER A 126 11.62 28.56 6.80
N ASP A 127 11.10 28.92 7.99
CA ASP A 127 9.80 28.47 8.49
C ASP A 127 8.67 28.80 7.50
N GLY A 128 8.75 29.94 6.82
CA GLY A 128 7.79 30.36 5.80
C GLY A 128 7.73 29.37 4.62
N TYR A 129 8.88 28.86 4.20
CA TYR A 129 8.95 27.85 3.15
C TYR A 129 8.30 26.52 3.59
N ILE A 130 8.60 26.05 4.80
CA ILE A 130 8.03 24.83 5.37
C ILE A 130 6.51 24.94 5.46
N ARG A 131 6.00 26.06 5.96
CA ARG A 131 4.55 26.34 6.06
C ARG A 131 3.89 26.36 4.68
N LEU A 132 4.50 27.01 3.69
CA LEU A 132 3.99 27.06 2.32
C LEU A 132 3.91 25.65 1.71
N VAL A 133 4.97 24.86 1.83
CA VAL A 133 4.99 23.47 1.35
C VAL A 133 3.90 22.65 2.01
N PHE A 134 3.72 22.75 3.32
CA PHE A 134 2.66 22.03 4.03
C PHE A 134 1.25 22.46 3.56
N VAL A 135 0.99 23.75 3.34
CA VAL A 135 -0.29 24.26 2.81
C VAL A 135 -0.54 23.73 1.39
N LEU A 136 0.48 23.59 0.56
CA LEU A 136 0.35 22.99 -0.78
C LEU A 136 -0.06 21.51 -0.68
N PHE A 137 0.54 20.73 0.25
CA PHE A 137 0.12 19.35 0.51
C PHE A 137 -1.32 19.25 1.03
N LEU A 138 -1.73 20.15 1.92
CA LEU A 138 -3.13 20.24 2.38
C LEU A 138 -4.09 20.53 1.22
N THR A 139 -3.71 21.47 0.34
CA THR A 139 -4.50 21.85 -0.82
C THR A 139 -4.65 20.69 -1.79
N GLN A 140 -3.56 19.95 -2.07
CA GLN A 140 -3.60 18.75 -2.90
C GLN A 140 -4.56 17.71 -2.33
N THR A 141 -4.46 17.45 -1.04
CA THR A 141 -5.32 16.46 -0.36
C THR A 141 -6.77 16.88 -0.33
N ALA A 142 -7.08 18.11 0.06
CA ALA A 142 -8.45 18.63 0.04
C ALA A 142 -9.05 18.60 -1.37
N SER A 143 -8.27 18.94 -2.39
CA SER A 143 -8.68 18.87 -3.80
C SER A 143 -8.99 17.45 -4.24
N SER A 144 -8.28 16.44 -3.73
CA SER A 144 -8.54 15.04 -4.04
C SER A 144 -9.92 14.59 -3.58
N TYR A 145 -10.43 15.12 -2.47
CA TYR A 145 -11.72 14.74 -1.90
C TYR A 145 -12.93 15.28 -2.66
N LEU A 146 -12.81 16.42 -3.32
CA LEU A 146 -13.96 17.10 -3.94
C LEU A 146 -14.75 16.23 -4.93
N PHE A 147 -14.08 15.29 -5.61
CA PHE A 147 -14.69 14.44 -6.63
C PHE A 147 -14.59 12.94 -6.34
N SER A 148 -13.97 12.53 -5.24
CA SER A 148 -13.72 11.11 -4.89
C SER A 148 -15.00 10.26 -4.81
N TYR A 149 -16.15 10.85 -4.43
CA TYR A 149 -17.44 10.16 -4.40
C TYR A 149 -17.85 9.59 -5.76
N LYS A 150 -17.49 10.23 -6.88
CA LYS A 150 -17.79 9.74 -8.24
C LYS A 150 -16.94 8.53 -8.61
N SER A 151 -15.68 8.49 -8.21
CA SER A 151 -14.83 7.29 -8.38
C SER A 151 -15.38 6.09 -7.61
N SER A 152 -15.99 6.33 -6.44
CA SER A 152 -16.63 5.29 -5.63
C SER A 152 -17.84 4.66 -6.34
N LEU A 153 -18.58 5.42 -7.14
CA LEU A 153 -19.66 4.87 -7.97
C LEU A 153 -19.14 3.91 -9.04
N LEU A 154 -18.05 4.26 -9.73
CA LEU A 154 -17.42 3.37 -10.71
C LEU A 154 -16.88 2.11 -10.05
N ASN A 155 -16.37 2.21 -8.82
CA ASN A 155 -15.92 1.07 -8.04
C ASN A 155 -17.10 0.14 -7.70
N ALA A 156 -18.22 0.68 -7.22
CA ALA A 156 -19.42 -0.08 -6.92
C ALA A 156 -20.02 -0.77 -8.18
N ASP A 157 -19.95 -0.15 -9.36
CA ASP A 157 -20.40 -0.73 -10.64
C ASP A 157 -19.33 -1.61 -11.31
N GLN A 158 -18.26 -1.99 -10.59
CA GLN A 158 -17.17 -2.84 -11.11
C GLN A 158 -16.47 -2.27 -12.37
N LYS A 159 -16.45 -0.95 -12.52
CA LYS A 159 -15.81 -0.22 -13.62
C LYS A 159 -14.52 0.49 -13.21
N VAL A 160 -13.79 -0.07 -12.24
CA VAL A 160 -12.53 0.48 -11.72
C VAL A 160 -11.49 0.68 -12.82
N TYR A 161 -11.52 -0.13 -13.88
CA TYR A 161 -10.62 0.00 -15.02
C TYR A 161 -10.66 1.39 -15.68
N ILE A 162 -11.80 2.10 -15.61
CA ILE A 162 -11.94 3.47 -16.13
C ILE A 162 -11.10 4.43 -15.28
N VAL A 163 -11.22 4.32 -13.95
CA VAL A 163 -10.44 5.11 -13.00
C VAL A 163 -8.95 4.83 -13.22
N SER A 164 -8.55 3.55 -13.23
CA SER A 164 -7.16 3.15 -13.44
C SER A 164 -6.60 3.68 -14.76
N LYS A 165 -7.36 3.59 -15.86
CA LYS A 165 -6.95 4.09 -17.18
C LYS A 165 -6.71 5.60 -17.16
N VAL A 166 -7.67 6.38 -16.64
CA VAL A 166 -7.57 7.85 -16.59
C VAL A 166 -6.40 8.26 -15.69
N THR A 167 -6.34 7.70 -14.49
CA THR A 167 -5.26 8.00 -13.54
C THR A 167 -3.88 7.69 -14.14
N THR A 168 -3.73 6.55 -14.84
CA THR A 168 -2.46 6.18 -15.46
C THR A 168 -2.05 7.17 -16.55
N ILE A 169 -2.98 7.53 -17.45
CA ILE A 169 -2.68 8.45 -18.56
C ILE A 169 -2.31 9.83 -18.02
N VAL A 170 -3.14 10.37 -17.12
CA VAL A 170 -2.90 11.68 -16.52
C VAL A 170 -1.57 11.66 -15.75
N LYS A 171 -1.29 10.60 -14.99
CA LYS A 171 -0.04 10.47 -14.24
C LYS A 171 1.17 10.46 -15.16
N ILE A 172 1.15 9.71 -16.27
CA ILE A 172 2.27 9.70 -17.23
C ILE A 172 2.56 11.11 -17.76
N VAL A 173 1.52 11.81 -18.21
CA VAL A 173 1.66 13.18 -18.72
C VAL A 173 2.21 14.12 -17.64
N ALA A 174 1.67 13.98 -16.45
CA ALA A 174 2.05 14.71 -15.26
C ALA A 174 3.52 14.60 -14.93
N GLU A 175 3.94 13.36 -14.77
CA GLU A 175 5.29 13.09 -14.31
C GLU A 175 6.34 13.50 -15.38
N ILE A 176 5.98 13.40 -16.67
CA ILE A 176 6.82 13.94 -17.74
C ILE A 176 6.96 15.47 -17.61
N ILE A 177 5.83 16.18 -17.39
CA ILE A 177 5.85 17.63 -17.17
C ILE A 177 6.69 17.96 -15.93
N ASN A 178 6.47 17.26 -14.83
CA ASN A 178 7.22 17.44 -13.59
C ASN A 178 8.72 17.25 -13.77
N ILE A 179 9.12 16.19 -14.46
CA ILE A 179 10.54 15.93 -14.76
C ILE A 179 11.14 17.10 -15.55
N ILE A 180 10.47 17.57 -16.60
CA ILE A 180 10.93 18.70 -17.41
C ILE A 180 11.06 19.97 -16.55
N LEU A 181 10.03 20.28 -15.75
CA LEU A 181 10.04 21.47 -14.88
C LEU A 181 11.13 21.40 -13.81
N LEU A 182 11.39 20.22 -13.25
CA LEU A 182 12.46 20.02 -12.27
C LEU A 182 13.85 20.25 -12.90
N PHE A 183 14.07 19.82 -14.14
CA PHE A 183 15.33 20.07 -14.85
C PHE A 183 15.51 21.53 -15.26
N VAL A 184 14.42 22.26 -15.59
CA VAL A 184 14.50 23.64 -16.08
C VAL A 184 14.53 24.65 -14.93
N PHE A 185 13.66 24.48 -13.93
CA PHE A 185 13.43 25.49 -12.88
C PHE A 185 14.02 25.12 -11.52
N HIS A 186 14.40 23.89 -11.26
CA HIS A 186 14.95 23.41 -9.97
C HIS A 186 14.10 23.88 -8.76
N ASN A 187 12.78 23.88 -8.89
CA ASN A 187 11.87 24.48 -7.92
C ASN A 187 10.83 23.46 -7.43
N TYR A 188 10.90 23.14 -6.13
CA TYR A 188 10.00 22.19 -5.49
C TYR A 188 8.56 22.70 -5.37
N ILE A 189 8.37 24.02 -5.17
CA ILE A 189 7.03 24.61 -5.09
C ILE A 189 6.30 24.46 -6.41
N LEU A 190 6.98 24.70 -7.53
CA LEU A 190 6.40 24.52 -8.86
C LEU A 190 6.00 23.07 -9.11
N TYR A 191 6.83 22.11 -8.70
CA TYR A 191 6.49 20.69 -8.72
C TYR A 191 5.18 20.39 -7.97
N LEU A 192 5.03 20.89 -6.74
CA LEU A 192 3.83 20.68 -5.93
C LEU A 192 2.58 21.34 -6.53
N ILE A 193 2.72 22.52 -7.14
CA ILE A 193 1.60 23.17 -7.84
C ILE A 193 1.13 22.30 -9.01
N VAL A 194 2.04 21.75 -9.80
CA VAL A 194 1.71 20.83 -10.88
C VAL A 194 1.00 19.59 -10.34
N GLU A 195 1.47 18.99 -9.24
CA GLU A 195 0.82 17.86 -8.58
C GLU A 195 -0.64 18.18 -8.18
N ILE A 196 -0.91 19.39 -7.67
CA ILE A 196 -2.27 19.86 -7.37
C ILE A 196 -3.12 19.93 -8.65
N LEU A 197 -2.59 20.58 -9.69
CA LEU A 197 -3.31 20.72 -10.97
C LEU A 197 -3.63 19.37 -11.59
N LEU A 198 -2.75 18.40 -11.46
CA LEU A 198 -2.92 17.05 -11.99
C LEU A 198 -3.93 16.24 -11.19
N THR A 199 -3.94 16.40 -9.86
CA THR A 199 -4.98 15.83 -9.00
C THR A 199 -6.36 16.36 -9.41
N LEU A 200 -6.48 17.66 -9.64
CA LEU A 200 -7.72 18.29 -10.12
C LEU A 200 -8.10 17.81 -11.53
N ALA A 201 -7.14 17.77 -12.46
CA ALA A 201 -7.38 17.30 -13.83
C ALA A 201 -7.88 15.85 -13.85
N THR A 202 -7.23 14.96 -13.09
CA THR A 202 -7.66 13.55 -12.95
C THR A 202 -9.10 13.47 -12.45
N ASN A 203 -9.43 14.22 -11.41
CA ASN A 203 -10.74 14.22 -10.80
C ASN A 203 -11.81 14.79 -11.73
N ILE A 204 -11.51 15.86 -12.48
CA ILE A 204 -12.41 16.47 -13.46
C ILE A 204 -12.69 15.50 -14.60
N VAL A 205 -11.65 14.84 -15.15
CA VAL A 205 -11.80 13.86 -16.24
C VAL A 205 -12.65 12.67 -15.79
N ILE A 206 -12.39 12.12 -14.61
CA ILE A 206 -13.18 11.01 -14.05
C ILE A 206 -14.63 11.47 -13.83
N SER A 207 -14.82 12.66 -13.24
CA SER A 207 -16.13 13.25 -13.02
C SER A 207 -16.94 13.38 -14.32
N GLY A 208 -16.32 13.92 -15.37
CA GLY A 208 -16.96 14.08 -16.68
C GLY A 208 -17.32 12.73 -17.33
N GLN A 209 -16.52 11.69 -17.15
CA GLN A 209 -16.85 10.35 -17.62
C GLN A 209 -18.04 9.75 -16.85
N VAL A 210 -18.10 9.94 -15.53
CA VAL A 210 -19.22 9.50 -14.70
C VAL A 210 -20.50 10.20 -15.12
N ASP A 211 -20.48 11.52 -15.33
CA ASP A 211 -21.66 12.30 -15.73
C ASP A 211 -22.19 11.87 -17.11
N LYS A 212 -21.30 11.50 -18.05
CA LYS A 212 -21.70 10.92 -19.34
C LYS A 212 -22.30 9.53 -19.21
N MET A 213 -21.83 8.71 -18.27
CA MET A 213 -22.30 7.33 -18.08
C MET A 213 -23.58 7.25 -17.23
N TYR A 214 -23.79 8.22 -16.35
CA TYR A 214 -24.93 8.29 -15.42
C TYR A 214 -25.59 9.67 -15.47
N PRO A 215 -26.25 10.03 -16.60
CA PRO A 215 -26.83 11.37 -16.80
C PRO A 215 -27.87 11.74 -15.75
N PHE A 216 -28.49 10.73 -15.11
CA PHE A 216 -29.51 10.93 -14.08
C PHE A 216 -28.95 11.53 -12.77
N LEU A 217 -27.64 11.57 -12.57
CA LEU A 217 -27.00 12.15 -11.37
C LEU A 217 -27.13 13.68 -11.27
N ILE A 218 -27.58 14.34 -12.31
CA ILE A 218 -27.87 15.80 -12.33
C ILE A 218 -29.05 16.15 -11.40
N ARG A 219 -29.94 15.18 -11.10
CA ARG A 219 -31.10 15.37 -10.23
C ARG A 219 -30.65 15.65 -8.78
N LYS A 220 -31.41 16.55 -8.10
CA LYS A 220 -31.15 16.92 -6.69
C LYS A 220 -32.19 16.28 -5.79
N ASP A 221 -32.07 14.99 -5.54
CA ASP A 221 -32.92 14.29 -4.58
C ASP A 221 -32.17 14.04 -3.27
N GLU A 222 -32.82 14.14 -2.12
CA GLU A 222 -32.23 13.91 -0.80
C GLU A 222 -32.77 12.63 -0.14
N LEU A 223 -31.92 12.00 0.66
CA LEU A 223 -32.29 10.88 1.54
C LEU A 223 -33.11 11.37 2.73
N LEU A 224 -34.04 10.52 3.19
CA LEU A 224 -34.73 10.72 4.45
C LEU A 224 -33.74 10.64 5.63
N ASN A 225 -34.03 11.35 6.71
CA ASN A 225 -33.14 11.40 7.89
C ASN A 225 -32.88 10.02 8.51
N VAL A 226 -33.85 9.09 8.44
CA VAL A 226 -33.70 7.70 8.91
C VAL A 226 -32.66 6.95 8.07
N GLU A 227 -32.70 7.09 6.76
CA GLU A 227 -31.73 6.45 5.84
C GLU A 227 -30.32 7.03 6.03
N LYS A 228 -30.21 8.35 6.23
CA LYS A 228 -28.94 9.02 6.56
C LYS A 228 -28.32 8.42 7.83
N ARG A 229 -29.10 8.20 8.90
CA ARG A 229 -28.63 7.60 10.15
C ARG A 229 -28.10 6.17 9.98
N MET A 230 -28.75 5.35 9.17
CA MET A 230 -28.29 3.97 8.88
C MET A 230 -26.92 3.96 8.17
N VAL A 231 -26.76 4.83 7.18
CA VAL A 231 -25.48 4.94 6.46
C VAL A 231 -24.38 5.44 7.39
N PHE A 232 -24.63 6.46 8.21
CA PHE A 232 -23.64 6.97 9.20
C PHE A 232 -23.27 5.93 10.25
N LYS A 233 -24.19 5.06 10.68
CA LYS A 233 -23.91 3.95 11.59
C LYS A 233 -22.90 2.97 10.95
N ASN A 234 -23.07 2.65 9.68
CA ASN A 234 -22.14 1.79 8.94
C ASN A 234 -20.77 2.45 8.78
N VAL A 235 -20.71 3.75 8.44
CA VAL A 235 -19.48 4.54 8.37
C VAL A 235 -18.73 4.47 9.71
N LYS A 236 -19.42 4.70 10.85
CA LYS A 236 -18.81 4.66 12.18
C LYS A 236 -18.17 3.29 12.49
N ASN A 237 -18.84 2.21 12.14
CA ASN A 237 -18.33 0.86 12.39
C ASN A 237 -17.07 0.56 11.57
N ILE A 238 -17.06 0.94 10.28
CA ILE A 238 -15.91 0.76 9.39
C ILE A 238 -14.75 1.67 9.82
N PHE A 239 -15.05 2.93 10.20
CA PHE A 239 -14.08 3.89 10.71
C PHE A 239 -13.29 3.34 11.90
N ILE A 240 -14.01 2.84 12.91
CA ILE A 240 -13.37 2.30 14.11
C ILE A 240 -12.46 1.11 13.79
N GLY A 241 -12.85 0.24 12.85
CA GLY A 241 -12.02 -0.89 12.41
C GLY A 241 -10.75 -0.48 11.68
N SER A 242 -10.79 0.62 10.93
CA SER A 242 -9.68 1.08 10.10
C SER A 242 -8.68 1.97 10.85
N LEU A 243 -9.13 2.64 11.92
CA LEU A 243 -8.38 3.66 12.66
C LEU A 243 -7.05 3.14 13.21
N SER A 244 -7.07 1.98 13.87
CA SER A 244 -5.88 1.45 14.54
C SER A 244 -4.78 1.04 13.55
N GLY A 245 -5.16 0.47 12.42
CA GLY A 245 -4.19 0.06 11.40
C GLY A 245 -3.45 1.25 10.77
N LYS A 246 -4.13 2.39 10.63
CA LYS A 246 -3.52 3.59 10.05
C LYS A 246 -2.56 4.28 11.02
N ILE A 247 -2.94 4.43 12.29
CA ILE A 247 -2.09 5.05 13.31
C ILE A 247 -0.74 4.32 13.40
N THR A 248 -0.75 2.98 13.45
CA THR A 248 0.48 2.19 13.55
C THR A 248 1.43 2.38 12.36
N ASN A 249 0.89 2.65 11.16
CA ASN A 249 1.70 2.73 9.95
C ASN A 249 2.10 4.17 9.55
N SER A 250 1.63 5.20 10.26
CA SER A 250 1.82 6.61 9.88
C SER A 250 2.56 7.44 10.94
N THR A 251 3.31 6.81 11.84
CA THR A 251 4.02 7.52 12.92
C THR A 251 5.53 7.53 12.74
N ASP A 252 6.10 6.58 12.00
CA ASP A 252 7.55 6.41 11.93
C ASP A 252 8.26 7.65 11.35
N ASN A 253 7.82 8.20 10.22
CA ASN A 253 8.43 9.40 9.63
C ASN A 253 8.32 10.63 10.54
N ILE A 254 7.20 10.76 11.26
CA ILE A 254 7.00 11.87 12.22
C ILE A 254 7.96 11.74 13.38
N LEU A 255 8.10 10.54 13.95
CA LEU A 255 9.03 10.28 15.05
C LEU A 255 10.49 10.44 14.61
N ILE A 256 10.86 9.97 13.42
CA ILE A 256 12.20 10.16 12.85
C ILE A 256 12.48 11.66 12.70
N SER A 257 11.53 12.43 12.17
CA SER A 257 11.72 13.88 12.01
C SER A 257 11.93 14.59 13.35
N ILE A 258 11.12 14.27 14.37
CA ILE A 258 11.17 14.94 15.67
C ILE A 258 12.39 14.52 16.49
N LEU A 259 12.68 13.21 16.54
CA LEU A 259 13.69 12.65 17.45
C LEU A 259 15.10 12.63 16.83
N VAL A 260 15.20 12.52 15.50
CA VAL A 260 16.49 12.41 14.80
C VAL A 260 16.75 13.64 13.94
N SER A 261 16.15 13.69 12.75
CA SER A 261 16.17 14.85 11.85
C SER A 261 15.18 14.66 10.69
N THR A 262 14.77 15.77 10.07
CA THR A 262 13.94 15.70 8.87
C THR A 262 14.73 15.16 7.68
N TYR A 263 16.04 15.38 7.57
CA TYR A 263 16.88 14.78 6.52
C TYR A 263 16.87 13.25 6.59
N GLU A 264 16.92 12.68 7.80
CA GLU A 264 16.84 11.24 8.03
C GLU A 264 15.53 10.62 7.52
N VAL A 265 14.42 11.36 7.56
CA VAL A 265 13.15 10.94 6.96
C VAL A 265 13.32 10.66 5.46
N GLY A 266 14.09 11.48 4.74
CA GLY A 266 14.36 11.30 3.31
C GLY A 266 15.12 10.00 3.04
N ILE A 267 16.16 9.73 3.83
CA ILE A 267 16.95 8.50 3.74
C ILE A 267 16.05 7.30 4.01
N TYR A 268 15.37 7.27 5.16
CA TYR A 268 14.43 6.21 5.53
C TYR A 268 13.33 5.98 4.48
N THR A 269 12.77 7.07 3.94
CA THR A 269 11.73 7.01 2.90
C THR A 269 12.24 6.36 1.61
N GLY A 270 13.52 6.46 1.29
CA GLY A 270 14.16 5.73 0.20
C GLY A 270 13.99 4.21 0.36
N TYR A 271 14.36 3.69 1.51
CA TYR A 271 14.25 2.26 1.83
C TYR A 271 12.80 1.80 2.01
N SER A 272 11.98 2.55 2.73
CA SER A 272 10.59 2.19 2.99
C SER A 272 9.75 2.17 1.72
N THR A 273 10.04 3.02 0.73
CA THR A 273 9.37 3.01 -0.58
C THR A 273 9.64 1.72 -1.35
N LEU A 274 10.86 1.18 -1.30
CA LEU A 274 11.20 -0.12 -1.89
C LEU A 274 10.38 -1.23 -1.22
N ALA A 275 10.34 -1.25 0.11
CA ALA A 275 9.56 -2.21 0.88
C ALA A 275 8.05 -2.11 0.55
N MET A 276 7.49 -0.89 0.50
CA MET A 276 6.09 -0.67 0.13
C MET A 276 5.77 -1.11 -1.29
N GLY A 277 6.69 -0.91 -2.25
CA GLY A 277 6.55 -1.39 -3.63
C GLY A 277 6.39 -2.90 -3.69
N LEU A 278 7.28 -3.65 -3.03
CA LEU A 278 7.22 -5.11 -2.95
C LEU A 278 5.98 -5.60 -2.19
N ARG A 279 5.60 -4.94 -1.11
CA ARG A 279 4.39 -5.26 -0.35
C ARG A 279 3.11 -5.19 -1.20
N LYS A 280 2.98 -4.15 -2.03
CA LYS A 280 1.82 -4.01 -2.92
C LYS A 280 1.64 -5.19 -3.88
N LEU A 281 2.72 -5.85 -4.30
CA LEU A 281 2.65 -7.06 -5.13
C LEU A 281 2.03 -8.22 -4.34
N ILE A 282 2.42 -8.40 -3.09
CA ILE A 282 1.87 -9.44 -2.21
C ILE A 282 0.41 -9.17 -1.87
N ASP A 283 0.07 -7.92 -1.56
CA ASP A 283 -1.29 -7.50 -1.23
C ASP A 283 -2.28 -7.80 -2.39
N GLN A 284 -1.83 -7.78 -3.66
CA GLN A 284 -2.65 -8.19 -4.81
C GLN A 284 -2.97 -9.69 -4.77
N VAL A 285 -2.01 -10.53 -4.39
CA VAL A 285 -2.21 -11.99 -4.25
C VAL A 285 -3.16 -12.26 -3.09
N ASP A 286 -2.96 -11.60 -1.96
CA ASP A 286 -3.80 -11.72 -0.78
C ASP A 286 -5.25 -11.27 -1.06
N ALA A 287 -5.43 -10.18 -1.79
CA ALA A 287 -6.76 -9.68 -2.17
C ALA A 287 -7.54 -10.70 -3.01
N ALA A 288 -6.86 -11.45 -3.89
CA ALA A 288 -7.48 -12.49 -4.70
C ALA A 288 -8.04 -13.66 -3.86
N THR A 289 -7.50 -13.91 -2.66
CA THR A 289 -7.92 -15.01 -1.78
C THR A 289 -9.07 -14.63 -0.83
N ALA A 290 -9.37 -13.33 -0.69
CA ALA A 290 -10.31 -12.82 0.32
C ALA A 290 -11.72 -13.43 0.22
N GLY A 291 -12.26 -13.57 -1.00
CA GLY A 291 -13.58 -14.17 -1.22
C GLY A 291 -13.63 -15.64 -0.83
N SER A 292 -12.59 -16.40 -1.16
CA SER A 292 -12.51 -17.83 -0.81
C SER A 292 -12.40 -18.05 0.70
N VAL A 293 -11.63 -17.21 1.40
CA VAL A 293 -11.52 -17.25 2.86
C VAL A 293 -12.85 -16.88 3.52
N GLY A 294 -13.57 -15.87 2.99
CA GLY A 294 -14.89 -15.47 3.48
C GLY A 294 -15.91 -16.60 3.36
N ASN A 295 -15.98 -17.28 2.22
CA ASN A 295 -16.88 -18.43 2.02
C ASN A 295 -16.52 -19.58 2.95
N LEU A 296 -15.23 -19.92 3.09
CA LEU A 296 -14.75 -20.97 3.97
C LEU A 296 -15.14 -20.71 5.44
N MET A 297 -15.02 -19.46 5.88
CA MET A 297 -15.41 -19.07 7.25
C MET A 297 -16.93 -19.19 7.48
N ALA A 298 -17.75 -19.09 6.43
CA ALA A 298 -19.19 -19.27 6.49
C ALA A 298 -19.60 -20.76 6.57
N GLU A 299 -18.76 -21.69 6.07
CA GLU A 299 -18.99 -23.14 6.17
C GLU A 299 -18.81 -23.69 7.60
N ASP A 300 -18.19 -22.93 8.51
CA ASP A 300 -17.89 -23.24 9.92
C ASP A 300 -17.05 -24.52 10.14
N ASP A 301 -16.34 -24.98 9.13
CA ASP A 301 -15.41 -26.11 9.19
C ASP A 301 -14.04 -25.62 9.74
N ARG A 302 -13.82 -25.87 11.02
CA ARG A 302 -12.67 -25.36 11.78
C ARG A 302 -11.35 -25.94 11.32
N ASP A 303 -11.31 -27.25 11.06
CA ASP A 303 -10.09 -27.94 10.63
C ASP A 303 -9.67 -27.51 9.24
N LYS A 304 -10.62 -27.33 8.34
CA LYS A 304 -10.39 -26.81 6.99
C LYS A 304 -9.94 -25.34 7.03
N CYS A 305 -10.51 -24.53 7.93
CA CYS A 305 -10.06 -23.15 8.15
C CYS A 305 -8.61 -23.10 8.62
N ASP A 306 -8.19 -23.94 9.58
CA ASP A 306 -6.81 -24.04 10.04
C ASP A 306 -5.87 -24.51 8.93
N GLN A 307 -6.27 -25.52 8.13
CA GLN A 307 -5.47 -25.99 6.99
C GLN A 307 -5.25 -24.88 5.95
N VAL A 308 -6.31 -24.14 5.60
CA VAL A 308 -6.19 -23.03 4.62
C VAL A 308 -5.36 -21.89 5.19
N LEU A 309 -5.54 -21.53 6.47
CA LEU A 309 -4.70 -20.51 7.12
C LEU A 309 -3.22 -20.91 7.07
N ARG A 310 -2.89 -22.18 7.32
CA ARG A 310 -1.51 -22.70 7.23
C ARG A 310 -0.94 -22.60 5.82
N LYS A 311 -1.69 -23.02 4.81
CA LYS A 311 -1.28 -22.93 3.39
C LYS A 311 -1.04 -21.48 2.97
N LEU A 312 -1.93 -20.56 3.32
CA LEU A 312 -1.77 -19.13 3.02
C LEU A 312 -0.59 -18.52 3.80
N THR A 313 -0.38 -18.92 5.06
CA THR A 313 0.79 -18.48 5.83
C THR A 313 2.09 -18.94 5.18
N PHE A 314 2.15 -20.16 4.65
CA PHE A 314 3.32 -20.65 3.92
C PHE A 314 3.56 -19.86 2.62
N ILE A 315 2.51 -19.55 1.86
CA ILE A 315 2.63 -18.71 0.64
C ILE A 315 3.23 -17.34 0.99
N ASN A 316 2.70 -16.70 2.03
CA ASN A 316 3.21 -15.41 2.49
C ASN A 316 4.64 -15.50 3.06
N TYR A 317 4.97 -16.59 3.76
CA TYR A 317 6.33 -16.90 4.17
C TYR A 317 7.28 -17.00 2.97
N PHE A 318 6.91 -17.77 1.94
CA PHE A 318 7.75 -18.01 0.75
C PHE A 318 8.06 -16.71 0.00
N PHE A 319 7.03 -15.93 -0.35
CA PHE A 319 7.23 -14.63 -1.01
C PHE A 319 7.83 -13.59 -0.08
N GLY A 320 7.47 -13.61 1.19
CA GLY A 320 8.05 -12.74 2.22
C GLY A 320 9.54 -12.94 2.39
N SER A 321 10.01 -14.19 2.51
CA SER A 321 11.44 -14.51 2.63
C SER A 321 12.23 -14.16 1.37
N LEU A 322 11.66 -14.41 0.19
CA LEU A 322 12.25 -14.03 -1.11
C LEU A 322 12.42 -12.50 -1.20
N PHE A 323 11.33 -11.75 -1.00
CA PHE A 323 11.36 -10.30 -1.15
C PHE A 323 12.15 -9.59 -0.04
N ALA A 324 12.12 -10.11 1.19
CA ALA A 324 12.95 -9.59 2.27
C ALA A 324 14.45 -9.78 1.99
N SER A 325 14.83 -10.93 1.42
CA SER A 325 16.22 -11.18 0.99
C SER A 325 16.63 -10.23 -0.13
N CYS A 326 15.78 -10.04 -1.14
CA CYS A 326 16.01 -9.06 -2.20
C CYS A 326 16.15 -7.64 -1.62
N LEU A 327 15.25 -7.25 -0.70
CA LEU A 327 15.28 -5.95 -0.06
C LEU A 327 16.59 -5.76 0.74
N TYR A 328 16.98 -6.74 1.55
CA TYR A 328 18.18 -6.64 2.38
C TYR A 328 19.48 -6.62 1.57
N CYS A 329 19.57 -7.39 0.49
CA CYS A 329 20.76 -7.43 -0.36
C CYS A 329 20.87 -6.20 -1.28
N LEU A 330 19.75 -5.68 -1.79
CA LEU A 330 19.75 -4.72 -2.89
C LEU A 330 19.40 -3.29 -2.48
N SER A 331 18.69 -3.07 -1.36
CA SER A 331 18.15 -1.75 -1.03
C SER A 331 19.22 -0.67 -0.93
N SER A 332 20.34 -0.92 -0.24
CA SER A 332 21.41 0.06 -0.11
C SER A 332 22.05 0.40 -1.47
N THR A 333 22.24 -0.60 -2.35
CA THR A 333 22.73 -0.35 -3.71
C THR A 333 21.73 0.43 -4.54
N LEU A 334 20.43 0.11 -4.45
CA LEU A 334 19.38 0.86 -5.14
C LEU A 334 19.27 2.30 -4.63
N VAL A 335 19.26 2.51 -3.31
CA VAL A 335 19.21 3.86 -2.73
C VAL A 335 20.45 4.66 -3.13
N ARG A 336 21.64 4.03 -3.16
CA ARG A 336 22.86 4.65 -3.67
C ARG A 336 22.76 5.07 -5.14
N ILE A 337 22.19 4.22 -5.99
CA ILE A 337 21.94 4.55 -7.42
C ILE A 337 20.94 5.70 -7.54
N MET A 338 19.91 5.72 -6.71
CA MET A 338 18.82 6.69 -6.74
C MET A 338 19.26 8.07 -6.21
N TYR A 339 19.84 8.11 -5.03
CA TYR A 339 20.03 9.33 -4.25
C TYR A 339 21.50 9.73 -4.09
N GLY A 340 22.44 8.82 -4.27
CA GLY A 340 23.85 9.03 -4.01
C GLY A 340 24.33 8.31 -2.76
N LEU A 341 25.66 8.26 -2.58
CA LEU A 341 26.28 7.54 -1.45
C LEU A 341 25.97 8.21 -0.10
N GLU A 342 25.92 9.53 -0.07
CA GLU A 342 25.69 10.36 1.12
C GLU A 342 24.31 10.14 1.77
N TYR A 343 23.31 9.68 0.98
CA TYR A 343 21.96 9.41 1.44
C TYR A 343 21.65 7.91 1.62
N THR A 344 22.68 7.12 1.91
CA THR A 344 22.52 5.70 2.19
C THR A 344 22.90 5.40 3.64
N TYR A 345 22.19 4.46 4.25
CA TYR A 345 22.69 3.87 5.49
C TYR A 345 24.03 3.19 5.21
N ASN A 346 25.09 3.74 5.82
CA ASN A 346 26.44 3.31 5.54
C ASN A 346 26.60 1.81 5.84
N ALA A 347 27.02 1.04 4.84
CA ALA A 347 27.26 -0.39 4.97
C ALA A 347 28.43 -0.70 5.94
N ASP A 348 29.33 0.26 6.14
CA ASP A 348 30.46 0.13 7.06
C ASP A 348 30.06 0.49 8.52
N SER A 349 28.87 1.10 8.72
CA SER A 349 28.32 1.39 10.03
C SER A 349 27.45 0.23 10.53
N MET A 350 27.80 -0.32 11.69
CA MET A 350 27.00 -1.36 12.34
C MET A 350 25.56 -0.90 12.56
N ILE A 351 25.34 0.36 12.93
CA ILE A 351 24.01 0.95 13.15
C ILE A 351 23.25 1.03 11.83
N GLY A 352 23.87 1.48 10.74
CA GLY A 352 23.24 1.55 9.43
C GLY A 352 22.80 0.18 8.92
N LEU A 353 23.64 -0.86 9.09
CA LEU A 353 23.29 -2.24 8.76
C LEU A 353 22.11 -2.75 9.59
N MET A 354 22.06 -2.42 10.89
CA MET A 354 20.98 -2.81 11.79
C MET A 354 19.64 -2.11 11.43
N VAL A 355 19.67 -0.84 11.01
CA VAL A 355 18.48 -0.13 10.54
C VAL A 355 17.88 -0.84 9.34
N VAL A 356 18.70 -1.14 8.31
CA VAL A 356 18.23 -1.85 7.11
C VAL A 356 17.73 -3.25 7.45
N PHE A 357 18.44 -3.97 8.31
CA PHE A 357 18.04 -5.30 8.79
C PHE A 357 16.66 -5.24 9.49
N CYS A 358 16.51 -4.34 10.45
CA CYS A 358 15.26 -4.17 11.20
C CYS A 358 14.08 -3.81 10.29
N LEU A 359 14.31 -2.94 9.29
CA LEU A 359 13.33 -2.61 8.26
C LEU A 359 12.91 -3.86 7.46
N CYS A 360 13.87 -4.70 7.05
CA CYS A 360 13.60 -5.92 6.31
C CYS A 360 12.86 -6.96 7.15
N VAL A 361 13.19 -7.09 8.44
CA VAL A 361 12.48 -7.98 9.38
C VAL A 361 11.04 -7.47 9.60
N ASN A 362 10.84 -6.17 9.80
CA ASN A 362 9.50 -5.56 9.89
C ASN A 362 8.67 -5.84 8.64
N PHE A 363 9.25 -5.68 7.45
CA PHE A 363 8.63 -6.03 6.19
C PHE A 363 8.24 -7.51 6.14
N PHE A 364 9.18 -8.41 6.42
CA PHE A 364 8.97 -9.86 6.38
C PHE A 364 7.86 -10.32 7.32
N LEU A 365 7.90 -9.92 8.59
CA LEU A 365 6.87 -10.27 9.56
C LEU A 365 5.51 -9.67 9.23
N THR A 366 5.49 -8.47 8.66
CA THR A 366 4.26 -7.84 8.18
C THR A 366 3.62 -8.64 7.05
N VAL A 367 4.42 -9.18 6.12
CA VAL A 367 3.95 -10.08 5.07
C VAL A 367 3.50 -11.41 5.64
N LEU A 368 4.30 -12.04 6.49
CA LEU A 368 4.01 -13.35 7.09
C LEU A 368 2.68 -13.35 7.86
N ARG A 369 2.32 -12.24 8.52
CA ARG A 369 1.07 -12.12 9.29
C ARG A 369 -0.17 -11.85 8.45
N ASN A 370 -0.06 -11.49 7.16
CA ASN A 370 -1.21 -11.08 6.33
C ASN A 370 -2.37 -12.08 6.36
N PRO A 371 -2.17 -13.42 6.22
CA PRO A 371 -3.26 -14.38 6.30
C PRO A 371 -4.01 -14.35 7.63
N LEU A 372 -3.29 -14.19 8.74
CA LEU A 372 -3.90 -14.04 10.07
C LEU A 372 -4.83 -12.82 10.12
N TRP A 373 -4.39 -11.67 9.60
CA TRP A 373 -5.21 -10.46 9.49
C TRP A 373 -6.42 -10.66 8.60
N ARG A 374 -6.27 -11.42 7.51
CA ARG A 374 -7.37 -11.76 6.60
C ARG A 374 -8.44 -12.59 7.31
N PHE A 375 -8.04 -13.63 8.01
CA PHE A 375 -8.97 -14.44 8.79
C PHE A 375 -9.65 -13.64 9.90
N MET A 376 -8.92 -12.76 10.59
CA MET A 376 -9.50 -11.85 11.58
C MET A 376 -10.55 -10.92 10.97
N SER A 377 -10.31 -10.39 9.78
CA SER A 377 -11.24 -9.45 9.12
C SER A 377 -12.56 -10.10 8.68
N VAL A 378 -12.61 -11.42 8.46
CA VAL A 378 -13.82 -12.15 8.06
C VAL A 378 -14.45 -12.96 9.20
N SER A 379 -13.77 -13.06 10.36
CA SER A 379 -14.22 -13.87 11.50
C SER A 379 -15.35 -13.25 12.32
N GLY A 380 -15.69 -11.98 12.10
CA GLY A 380 -16.64 -11.25 12.92
C GLY A 380 -16.11 -10.76 14.28
N LEU A 381 -14.81 -10.98 14.59
CA LEU A 381 -14.17 -10.62 15.87
C LEU A 381 -13.74 -9.16 15.96
N PHE A 382 -14.34 -8.26 15.16
CA PHE A 382 -13.93 -6.87 15.02
C PHE A 382 -13.78 -6.10 16.34
N ALA A 383 -14.68 -6.32 17.31
CA ALA A 383 -14.64 -5.58 18.57
C ALA A 383 -13.42 -5.96 19.43
N LYS A 384 -13.08 -7.26 19.49
CA LYS A 384 -11.92 -7.75 20.24
C LYS A 384 -10.61 -7.46 19.50
N ASP A 385 -10.61 -7.62 18.18
CA ASP A 385 -9.46 -7.29 17.32
C ASP A 385 -9.09 -5.80 17.39
N LYS A 386 -10.08 -4.91 17.42
CA LYS A 386 -9.89 -3.48 17.60
C LYS A 386 -9.10 -3.17 18.87
N ASN A 387 -9.44 -3.80 19.99
CA ASN A 387 -8.76 -3.54 21.27
C ASN A 387 -7.28 -3.95 21.23
N ILE A 388 -6.97 -5.11 20.63
CA ILE A 388 -5.59 -5.57 20.42
C ILE A 388 -4.84 -4.59 19.51
N SER A 389 -5.47 -4.14 18.44
CA SER A 389 -4.85 -3.22 17.50
C SER A 389 -4.58 -1.84 18.12
N ILE A 390 -5.50 -1.29 18.91
CA ILE A 390 -5.30 -0.03 19.65
C ILE A 390 -4.17 -0.18 20.67
N ALA A 391 -4.22 -1.23 21.50
CA ALA A 391 -3.15 -1.50 22.47
C ALA A 391 -1.79 -1.64 21.77
N GLY A 392 -1.73 -2.36 20.65
CA GLY A 392 -0.52 -2.46 19.84
C GLY A 392 -0.01 -1.12 19.32
N SER A 393 -0.91 -0.23 18.86
CA SER A 393 -0.52 1.12 18.41
C SER A 393 0.02 1.99 19.55
N VAL A 394 -0.57 1.90 20.73
CA VAL A 394 -0.08 2.61 21.93
C VAL A 394 1.29 2.09 22.34
N VAL A 395 1.47 0.76 22.38
CA VAL A 395 2.77 0.13 22.67
C VAL A 395 3.82 0.54 21.62
N ASN A 396 3.44 0.53 20.34
CA ASN A 396 4.33 1.01 19.27
C ASN A 396 4.80 2.44 19.54
N LEU A 397 3.88 3.37 19.78
CA LEU A 397 4.22 4.77 20.00
C LEU A 397 5.14 4.94 21.23
N ILE A 398 4.81 4.31 22.35
CA ILE A 398 5.59 4.40 23.58
C ILE A 398 7.01 3.82 23.38
N LEU A 399 7.10 2.61 22.84
CA LEU A 399 8.39 1.96 22.62
C LEU A 399 9.23 2.68 21.57
N SER A 400 8.61 3.17 20.48
CA SER A 400 9.31 3.93 19.45
C SER A 400 9.85 5.26 19.97
N ILE A 401 9.15 5.95 20.89
CA ILE A 401 9.66 7.16 21.54
C ILE A 401 10.82 6.81 22.49
N ILE A 402 10.63 5.87 23.40
CA ILE A 402 11.65 5.51 24.41
C ILE A 402 12.93 5.01 23.74
N LEU A 403 12.80 4.07 22.79
CA LEU A 403 13.95 3.50 22.08
C LEU A 403 14.51 4.49 21.05
N GLY A 404 13.67 5.34 20.44
CA GLY A 404 14.08 6.35 19.48
C GLY A 404 14.96 7.43 20.07
N ILE A 405 14.70 7.86 21.31
CA ILE A 405 15.56 8.80 22.05
C ILE A 405 16.97 8.20 22.27
N LYS A 406 17.08 6.88 22.45
CA LYS A 406 18.36 6.20 22.76
C LYS A 406 19.09 5.68 21.52
N PHE A 407 18.36 5.19 20.55
CA PHE A 407 18.92 4.48 19.38
C PHE A 407 18.50 5.11 18.05
N GLU A 408 17.94 6.33 18.09
CA GLU A 408 17.55 7.07 16.89
C GLU A 408 16.57 6.25 15.98
N THR A 409 16.77 6.27 14.66
CA THR A 409 15.94 5.54 13.69
C THR A 409 15.85 4.04 13.98
N LEU A 410 16.95 3.41 14.43
CA LEU A 410 16.95 2.00 14.82
C LEU A 410 15.96 1.74 15.96
N GLY A 411 15.95 2.61 16.98
CA GLY A 411 15.06 2.50 18.13
C GLY A 411 13.58 2.58 17.74
N ILE A 412 13.23 3.47 16.81
CA ILE A 412 11.86 3.61 16.29
C ILE A 412 11.43 2.31 15.59
N LEU A 413 12.29 1.73 14.76
CA LEU A 413 12.01 0.47 14.06
C LEU A 413 11.92 -0.73 15.01
N LEU A 414 12.71 -0.77 16.07
CA LEU A 414 12.62 -1.79 17.13
C LEU A 414 11.30 -1.68 17.90
N GLY A 415 10.81 -0.46 18.17
CA GLY A 415 9.50 -0.24 18.76
C GLY A 415 8.37 -0.77 17.87
N THR A 416 8.46 -0.53 16.58
CA THR A 416 7.52 -1.06 15.57
C THR A 416 7.59 -2.59 15.53
N LEU A 417 8.77 -3.19 15.55
CA LEU A 417 8.96 -4.64 15.57
C LEU A 417 8.34 -5.27 16.82
N ALA A 418 8.62 -4.73 18.00
CA ALA A 418 8.11 -5.23 19.26
C ALA A 418 6.57 -5.20 19.30
N SER A 419 5.96 -4.08 18.90
CA SER A 419 4.50 -3.94 18.84
C SER A 419 3.87 -4.91 17.84
N LEU A 420 4.53 -5.15 16.70
CA LEU A 420 4.11 -6.11 15.69
C LEU A 420 4.07 -7.54 16.24
N VAL A 421 5.14 -7.97 16.93
CA VAL A 421 5.22 -9.29 17.57
C VAL A 421 4.14 -9.47 18.62
N ILE A 422 3.93 -8.48 19.48
CA ILE A 422 2.85 -8.51 20.50
C ILE A 422 1.48 -8.68 19.84
N GLN A 423 1.19 -7.89 18.80
CA GLN A 423 -0.07 -8.00 18.08
C GLN A 423 -0.27 -9.38 17.44
N ILE A 424 0.77 -9.95 16.84
CA ILE A 424 0.74 -11.29 16.23
C ILE A 424 0.36 -12.32 17.30
N ILE A 425 1.05 -12.31 18.44
CA ILE A 425 0.80 -13.26 19.54
C ILE A 425 -0.66 -13.16 20.02
N LEU A 426 -1.14 -11.96 20.29
CA LEU A 426 -2.50 -11.74 20.81
C LEU A 426 -3.58 -12.11 19.78
N LYS A 427 -3.35 -11.82 18.49
CA LYS A 427 -4.33 -12.16 17.43
C LYS A 427 -4.36 -13.64 17.11
N ILE A 428 -3.24 -14.35 17.14
CA ILE A 428 -3.23 -15.81 17.04
C ILE A 428 -4.08 -16.41 18.17
N ARG A 429 -3.83 -15.98 19.43
CA ARG A 429 -4.60 -16.44 20.58
C ARG A 429 -6.09 -16.18 20.38
N LEU A 430 -6.47 -14.97 20.01
CA LEU A 430 -7.86 -14.57 19.82
C LEU A 430 -8.56 -15.43 18.75
N LEU A 431 -7.95 -15.59 17.57
CA LEU A 431 -8.53 -16.35 16.46
C LEU A 431 -8.75 -17.83 16.83
N TYR A 432 -7.74 -18.43 17.45
CA TYR A 432 -7.78 -19.86 17.80
C TYR A 432 -8.72 -20.15 18.97
N THR A 433 -8.78 -19.27 20.00
CA THR A 433 -9.67 -19.45 21.15
C THR A 433 -11.13 -19.20 20.79
N GLU A 434 -11.44 -18.13 20.09
CA GLU A 434 -12.82 -17.69 19.88
C GLU A 434 -13.46 -18.32 18.64
N ARG A 435 -12.69 -18.48 17.56
CA ARG A 435 -13.26 -18.91 16.28
C ARG A 435 -12.96 -20.37 15.96
N PHE A 436 -11.71 -20.78 15.99
CA PHE A 436 -11.34 -22.16 15.65
C PHE A 436 -11.62 -23.12 16.80
N LYS A 437 -11.49 -22.67 18.06
CA LYS A 437 -11.67 -23.47 19.29
C LYS A 437 -10.78 -24.73 19.32
N ILE A 438 -9.58 -24.61 18.78
CA ILE A 438 -8.52 -25.63 18.77
C ILE A 438 -7.24 -25.05 19.37
N ASN A 439 -6.28 -25.94 19.72
CA ASN A 439 -5.03 -25.52 20.32
C ASN A 439 -4.15 -24.72 19.34
N SER A 440 -3.77 -23.50 19.71
CA SER A 440 -2.93 -22.60 18.93
C SER A 440 -1.45 -22.97 18.93
N GLY A 441 -0.99 -23.88 19.82
CA GLY A 441 0.43 -24.18 20.02
C GLY A 441 1.17 -24.59 18.73
N LYS A 442 0.53 -25.45 17.92
CA LYS A 442 1.09 -25.88 16.63
C LYS A 442 1.26 -24.71 15.64
N TYR A 443 0.36 -23.73 15.64
CA TYR A 443 0.47 -22.56 14.78
C TYR A 443 1.54 -21.59 15.28
N TYR A 444 1.63 -21.37 16.60
CA TYR A 444 2.73 -20.58 17.18
C TYR A 444 4.11 -21.15 16.83
N PHE A 445 4.30 -22.45 17.03
CA PHE A 445 5.55 -23.12 16.69
C PHE A 445 5.89 -22.93 15.20
N ARG A 446 4.90 -23.14 14.32
CA ARG A 446 5.06 -22.95 12.87
C ARG A 446 5.39 -21.50 12.51
N PHE A 447 4.71 -20.54 13.12
CA PHE A 447 4.96 -19.11 12.88
C PHE A 447 6.38 -18.71 13.30
N ILE A 448 6.83 -19.15 14.48
CA ILE A 448 8.17 -18.92 14.99
C ILE A 448 9.21 -19.60 14.07
N PHE A 449 8.94 -20.83 13.66
CA PHE A 449 9.81 -21.59 12.76
C PHE A 449 9.98 -20.89 11.41
N TYR A 450 8.89 -20.46 10.78
CA TYR A 450 8.97 -19.69 9.54
C TYR A 450 9.68 -18.35 9.74
N SER A 451 9.43 -17.67 10.86
CA SER A 451 10.12 -16.42 11.17
C SER A 451 11.64 -16.64 11.31
N GLY A 452 12.05 -17.67 12.03
CA GLY A 452 13.46 -18.00 12.21
C GLY A 452 14.15 -18.39 10.90
N ILE A 453 13.58 -19.32 10.13
CA ILE A 453 14.17 -19.73 8.84
C ILE A 453 14.20 -18.57 7.86
N GLY A 454 13.14 -17.75 7.76
CA GLY A 454 13.13 -16.59 6.87
C GLY A 454 14.23 -15.58 7.19
N ILE A 455 14.46 -15.31 8.48
CA ILE A 455 15.58 -14.45 8.93
C ILE A 455 16.93 -15.08 8.57
N VAL A 456 17.11 -16.38 8.81
CA VAL A 456 18.35 -17.08 8.47
C VAL A 456 18.63 -17.03 6.96
N ILE A 457 17.62 -17.27 6.14
CA ILE A 457 17.72 -17.18 4.66
C ILE A 457 18.15 -15.77 4.25
N MET A 458 17.54 -14.73 4.83
CA MET A 458 17.84 -13.33 4.55
C MET A 458 19.29 -13.00 4.93
N LEU A 459 19.77 -13.44 6.10
CA LEU A 459 21.14 -13.23 6.55
C LEU A 459 22.15 -13.99 5.67
N LEU A 460 21.84 -15.23 5.31
CA LEU A 460 22.68 -16.04 4.41
C LEU A 460 22.81 -15.41 3.03
N ALA A 461 21.69 -14.95 2.46
CA ALA A 461 21.70 -14.25 1.17
C ALA A 461 22.55 -12.97 1.25
N LYS A 462 22.44 -12.20 2.34
CA LYS A 462 23.25 -11.00 2.58
C LYS A 462 24.72 -11.34 2.72
N PHE A 463 25.07 -12.36 3.49
CA PHE A 463 26.45 -12.81 3.69
C PHE A 463 27.10 -13.18 2.35
N ILE A 464 26.45 -14.05 1.55
CA ILE A 464 26.96 -14.43 0.22
C ILE A 464 27.06 -13.22 -0.72
N SER A 465 26.06 -12.31 -0.68
CA SER A 465 26.07 -11.12 -1.54
C SER A 465 27.11 -10.06 -1.13
N ALA A 466 27.58 -10.07 0.11
CA ALA A 466 28.59 -9.13 0.59
C ALA A 466 29.97 -9.38 -0.04
N GLU A 467 30.29 -10.65 -0.34
CA GLU A 467 31.54 -11.05 -1.01
C GLU A 467 31.60 -10.63 -2.50
N ILE A 468 30.49 -10.15 -3.06
CA ILE A 468 30.42 -9.72 -4.46
C ILE A 468 30.85 -8.25 -4.56
N ALA A 469 32.07 -8.03 -5.04
CA ALA A 469 32.64 -6.72 -5.31
C ALA A 469 33.50 -6.77 -6.59
N VAL A 470 32.84 -6.63 -7.74
CA VAL A 470 33.48 -6.67 -9.08
C VAL A 470 34.00 -5.28 -9.51
N GLY A 471 33.68 -4.23 -8.73
CA GLY A 471 34.11 -2.85 -8.99
C GLY A 471 33.17 -2.04 -9.89
N SER A 472 32.15 -2.66 -10.47
CA SER A 472 31.08 -1.95 -11.22
C SER A 472 29.76 -2.03 -10.47
N LEU A 473 29.23 -0.87 -10.08
CA LEU A 473 27.97 -0.75 -9.31
C LEU A 473 26.78 -1.50 -9.97
N TYR A 474 26.72 -1.47 -11.30
CA TYR A 474 25.64 -2.13 -12.04
C TYR A 474 25.82 -3.65 -12.13
N ILE A 475 27.06 -4.12 -12.33
CA ILE A 475 27.38 -5.56 -12.35
C ILE A 475 27.15 -6.14 -10.97
N ASP A 476 27.65 -5.47 -9.92
CA ASP A 476 27.42 -5.86 -8.53
C ASP A 476 25.93 -5.96 -8.22
N PHE A 477 25.14 -5.00 -8.68
CA PHE A 477 23.68 -5.03 -8.52
C PHE A 477 23.05 -6.27 -9.15
N VAL A 478 23.40 -6.60 -10.40
CA VAL A 478 22.85 -7.77 -11.11
C VAL A 478 23.25 -9.08 -10.42
N LEU A 479 24.51 -9.21 -10.02
CA LEU A 479 25.00 -10.40 -9.33
C LEU A 479 24.36 -10.56 -7.92
N LYS A 480 24.25 -9.48 -7.16
CA LYS A 480 23.55 -9.45 -5.87
C LYS A 480 22.07 -9.78 -6.02
N ALA A 481 21.43 -9.33 -7.11
CA ALA A 481 20.06 -9.67 -7.43
C ALA A 481 19.92 -11.19 -7.71
N ALA A 482 20.82 -11.77 -8.49
CA ALA A 482 20.81 -13.21 -8.74
C ALA A 482 20.93 -14.01 -7.43
N VAL A 483 21.89 -13.67 -6.54
CA VAL A 483 22.05 -14.31 -5.24
C VAL A 483 20.82 -14.13 -4.36
N SER A 484 20.25 -12.93 -4.29
CA SER A 484 19.10 -12.62 -3.44
C SER A 484 17.81 -13.34 -3.87
N ILE A 485 17.75 -13.83 -5.11
CA ILE A 485 16.66 -14.67 -5.63
C ILE A 485 17.00 -16.15 -5.47
N PHE A 486 18.20 -16.55 -5.87
CA PHE A 486 18.58 -17.97 -5.93
C PHE A 486 18.71 -18.60 -4.54
N VAL A 487 19.33 -17.91 -3.57
CA VAL A 487 19.52 -18.43 -2.22
C VAL A 487 18.18 -18.73 -1.52
N PRO A 488 17.19 -17.80 -1.47
CA PRO A 488 15.88 -18.12 -0.89
C PRO A 488 15.16 -19.24 -1.61
N LEU A 489 15.23 -19.31 -2.95
CA LEU A 489 14.59 -20.38 -3.71
C LEU A 489 15.18 -21.74 -3.38
N CYS A 490 16.52 -21.87 -3.37
CA CYS A 490 17.21 -23.11 -3.02
C CYS A 490 16.94 -23.52 -1.57
N MET A 491 17.04 -22.61 -0.61
CA MET A 491 16.81 -22.91 0.79
C MET A 491 15.37 -23.32 1.07
N ASN A 492 14.39 -22.59 0.49
CA ASN A 492 12.98 -22.97 0.61
C ASN A 492 12.70 -24.35 -0.04
N TYR A 493 13.37 -24.68 -1.15
CA TYR A 493 13.27 -26.00 -1.75
C TYR A 493 13.83 -27.09 -0.82
N VAL A 494 15.03 -26.89 -0.28
CA VAL A 494 15.71 -27.86 0.60
C VAL A 494 14.87 -28.13 1.87
N PHE A 495 14.33 -27.08 2.50
CA PHE A 495 13.59 -27.25 3.75
C PHE A 495 12.14 -27.75 3.57
N PHE A 496 11.48 -27.39 2.46
CA PHE A 496 10.03 -27.53 2.33
C PHE A 496 9.55 -28.35 1.12
N CYS A 497 10.43 -28.86 0.24
CA CYS A 497 10.01 -29.54 -1.00
C CYS A 497 9.05 -30.72 -0.77
N ARG A 498 9.08 -31.36 0.40
CA ARG A 498 8.22 -32.51 0.78
C ARG A 498 6.98 -32.13 1.59
N THR A 499 6.79 -30.85 1.94
CA THR A 499 5.63 -30.42 2.71
C THR A 499 4.41 -30.23 1.82
N GLU A 500 3.21 -30.49 2.38
CA GLU A 500 1.93 -30.30 1.67
C GLU A 500 1.76 -28.83 1.22
N GLU A 501 2.22 -27.88 2.01
CA GLU A 501 2.12 -26.46 1.72
C GLU A 501 2.97 -26.07 0.52
N TYR A 502 4.16 -26.64 0.34
CA TYR A 502 5.01 -26.40 -0.83
C TYR A 502 4.45 -27.03 -2.10
N VAL A 503 3.91 -28.24 -2.00
CA VAL A 503 3.22 -28.91 -3.12
C VAL A 503 2.02 -28.08 -3.57
N TYR A 504 1.23 -27.59 -2.63
CA TYR A 504 0.11 -26.69 -2.92
C TYR A 504 0.53 -25.39 -3.59
N LEU A 505 1.62 -24.76 -3.13
CA LEU A 505 2.20 -23.56 -3.75
C LEU A 505 2.61 -23.84 -5.21
N LYS A 506 3.30 -24.97 -5.47
CA LYS A 506 3.72 -25.38 -6.81
C LYS A 506 2.52 -25.57 -7.75
N GLU A 507 1.47 -26.23 -7.28
CA GLU A 507 0.24 -26.40 -8.07
C GLU A 507 -0.45 -25.06 -8.35
N LEU A 508 -0.51 -24.17 -7.37
CA LEU A 508 -1.08 -22.84 -7.54
C LEU A 508 -0.31 -22.02 -8.58
N MET A 509 1.02 -22.02 -8.49
CA MET A 509 1.88 -21.33 -9.44
C MET A 509 1.72 -21.91 -10.85
N TRP A 510 1.65 -23.24 -10.99
CA TRP A 510 1.43 -23.89 -12.28
C TRP A 510 0.10 -23.51 -12.91
N LYS A 511 -0.99 -23.56 -12.13
CA LYS A 511 -2.33 -23.11 -12.58
C LYS A 511 -2.32 -21.64 -13.00
N PHE A 512 -1.61 -20.78 -12.28
CA PHE A 512 -1.51 -19.36 -12.62
C PHE A 512 -0.76 -19.15 -13.94
N VAL A 513 0.40 -19.80 -14.12
CA VAL A 513 1.20 -19.73 -15.35
C VAL A 513 0.42 -20.25 -16.55
N THR A 514 -0.25 -21.40 -16.41
CA THR A 514 -1.07 -22.00 -17.47
C THR A 514 -2.23 -21.08 -17.86
N LYS A 515 -2.92 -20.49 -16.87
CA LYS A 515 -4.02 -19.55 -17.12
C LYS A 515 -3.53 -18.27 -17.79
N MET A 516 -2.37 -17.78 -17.41
CA MET A 516 -1.76 -16.60 -18.02
C MET A 516 -1.33 -16.87 -19.46
N TYR A 517 -0.74 -18.05 -19.73
CA TYR A 517 -0.37 -18.49 -21.05
C TYR A 517 -1.60 -18.59 -21.98
N THR A 518 -2.67 -19.25 -21.53
CA THR A 518 -3.93 -19.35 -22.30
C THR A 518 -4.61 -18.00 -22.53
N ALA A 519 -4.49 -17.05 -21.60
CA ALA A 519 -5.03 -15.70 -21.77
C ALA A 519 -4.21 -14.83 -22.74
N LEU A 520 -2.89 -15.03 -22.79
CA LEU A 520 -1.99 -14.25 -23.65
C LEU A 520 -1.94 -14.79 -25.08
N THR A 521 -2.13 -16.08 -25.30
CA THR A 521 -2.09 -16.72 -26.61
C THR A 521 -2.98 -16.04 -27.66
N PRO A 522 -4.28 -15.71 -27.40
CA PRO A 522 -5.13 -15.03 -28.36
C PRO A 522 -4.73 -13.57 -28.63
N VAL A 523 -4.08 -12.92 -27.67
CA VAL A 523 -3.59 -11.53 -27.82
C VAL A 523 -2.34 -11.53 -28.70
N ILE A 524 -1.41 -12.44 -28.45
CA ILE A 524 -0.18 -12.61 -29.24
C ILE A 524 -0.53 -13.02 -30.69
N SER A 525 -1.47 -13.94 -30.86
CA SER A 525 -1.90 -14.36 -32.22
C SER A 525 -2.56 -13.23 -33.02
N ARG A 526 -3.28 -12.32 -32.36
CA ARG A 526 -3.85 -11.12 -33.01
C ARG A 526 -2.78 -10.09 -33.39
N LEU A 527 -1.72 -9.95 -32.58
CA LEU A 527 -0.59 -9.04 -32.87
C LEU A 527 0.24 -9.59 -34.07
N TYR A 528 0.44 -10.91 -34.16
CA TYR A 528 1.11 -11.54 -35.30
C TYR A 528 0.27 -11.48 -36.57
N LYS A 529 -1.06 -11.62 -36.54
CA LYS A 529 -1.95 -11.48 -37.70
C LYS A 529 -2.07 -10.06 -38.24
N LYS A 530 -1.67 -9.01 -37.48
CA LYS A 530 -1.70 -7.62 -37.92
C LYS A 530 -0.42 -7.10 -38.58
N ARG A 531 0.58 -7.95 -38.82
CA ARG A 531 1.70 -7.57 -39.70
C ARG A 531 1.41 -8.12 -41.12
N PRO A 532 0.98 -7.29 -42.07
CA PRO A 532 1.06 -7.68 -43.47
C PRO A 532 2.54 -7.74 -43.82
N PHE A 533 3.04 -8.92 -44.12
CA PHE A 533 4.30 -9.02 -44.86
C PHE A 533 4.10 -8.27 -46.17
N GLY A 534 4.71 -7.08 -46.28
CA GLY A 534 4.78 -6.37 -47.53
C GLY A 534 5.41 -7.27 -48.58
N LYS A 535 4.67 -7.50 -49.64
CA LYS A 535 5.23 -7.99 -50.89
C LYS A 535 6.15 -6.90 -51.41
N ALA A 536 7.45 -7.15 -51.41
CA ALA A 536 8.39 -6.48 -52.31
C ALA A 536 8.37 -7.19 -53.64
#